data_c26153cd54bc9b3a40c75dd37790d42e
#
_entry.id   c26153cd54bc9b3a40c75dd37790d42e
#
_cell.length_a   1.000
_cell.length_b   1.000
_cell.length_c   1.000
_cell.angle_alpha   90.00
_cell.angle_beta   90.00
_cell.angle_gamma   90.00
#
_symmetry.space_group_name_H-M   'P 1'
#
loop_
_entity.id
_entity.type
_entity.pdbx_description
1 polymer ?
#
loop_
_entity_poly.entity_id
_entity_poly.type
_entity_poly.pdbx_seq_one_letter_code
_entity_poly.pdbx_strand_id
1 'polypeptide(L)'
;MAFLRQKSTNDFEYLAKGSIYFDSACQSLRPQPVIDALNAYYKEFNSCGERVKYKWGRITDEKVQATRDRVLNYLKLKHRDYFVSFTLNTTYGLNLILSQFNPTLAGIKQVVTSDIEHNSPFLSTIAFAKKHQLQRIVISRNPDGSVNLDDIPSHSIVVLNDASNIDG
;
A
#
# COMPACT_ATOMS: atom_id res chain seq x y z
N MET A 1 -10.88 -17.14 8.08
CA MET A 1 -12.00 -16.21 8.36
C MET A 1 -12.38 -16.07 9.85
N ALA A 2 -11.48 -16.30 10.78
CA ALA A 2 -11.77 -16.23 12.24
C ALA A 2 -11.09 -15.04 12.96
N PHE A 3 -10.37 -14.17 12.28
CA PHE A 3 -9.61 -13.10 12.92
C PHE A 3 -10.28 -11.71 12.94
N LEU A 4 -11.45 -11.57 12.29
CA LEU A 4 -12.16 -10.28 12.22
C LEU A 4 -13.38 -10.19 13.16
N ARG A 5 -13.51 -11.13 14.07
CA ARG A 5 -14.63 -11.14 15.04
C ARG A 5 -14.13 -11.03 16.46
N GLN A 6 -13.57 -9.86 16.83
CA GLN A 6 -13.64 -9.44 18.23
C GLN A 6 -13.13 -8.01 18.45
N LYS A 7 -14.00 -7.17 18.96
CA LYS A 7 -13.75 -5.91 19.67
C LYS A 7 -13.35 -4.71 18.83
N SER A 8 -14.28 -4.03 18.23
CA SER A 8 -14.00 -2.71 17.70
C SER A 8 -14.72 -1.57 18.45
N THR A 9 -15.56 -1.85 19.42
CA THR A 9 -16.31 -0.78 20.11
C THR A 9 -15.44 0.07 21.06
N ASN A 10 -14.32 -0.46 21.56
CA ASN A 10 -13.40 0.27 22.45
C ASN A 10 -12.17 0.85 21.75
N ASP A 11 -11.90 0.47 20.53
CA ASP A 11 -10.66 0.90 19.83
C ASP A 11 -10.71 2.38 19.39
N PHE A 12 -11.90 2.99 19.44
CA PHE A 12 -12.15 4.37 19.02
C PHE A 12 -12.87 5.19 20.09
N GLU A 13 -12.58 4.95 21.37
CA GLU A 13 -13.20 5.65 22.50
C GLU A 13 -12.99 7.17 22.49
N TYR A 14 -11.95 7.65 21.79
CA TYR A 14 -11.70 9.07 21.60
C TYR A 14 -12.72 9.75 20.67
N LEU A 15 -13.55 9.00 19.96
CA LEU A 15 -14.66 9.58 19.21
C LEU A 15 -15.78 9.99 20.16
N ALA A 16 -16.29 11.18 19.99
CA ALA A 16 -17.48 11.61 20.74
C ALA A 16 -18.65 10.65 20.48
N LYS A 17 -19.42 10.34 21.53
CA LYS A 17 -20.62 9.49 21.40
C LYS A 17 -21.56 10.07 20.33
N GLY A 18 -22.00 9.23 19.40
CA GLY A 18 -22.86 9.63 18.29
C GLY A 18 -22.14 10.20 17.08
N SER A 19 -20.81 10.29 17.11
CA SER A 19 -20.04 10.67 15.92
C SER A 19 -20.14 9.59 14.84
N ILE A 20 -20.33 10.03 13.61
CA ILE A 20 -20.36 9.18 12.43
C ILE A 20 -19.17 9.61 11.56
N TYR A 21 -18.33 8.64 11.15
CA TYR A 21 -17.16 8.90 10.32
C TYR A 21 -17.21 8.09 9.02
N PHE A 22 -17.29 8.78 7.89
CA PHE A 22 -17.39 8.18 6.57
C PHE A 22 -16.21 8.50 5.64
N ASP A 23 -15.16 9.12 6.14
CA ASP A 23 -14.04 9.57 5.30
C ASP A 23 -12.82 8.62 5.38
N SER A 24 -13.05 7.33 5.55
CA SER A 24 -11.96 6.33 5.63
C SER A 24 -11.21 6.17 4.31
N ALA A 25 -11.80 6.55 3.18
CA ALA A 25 -11.13 6.55 1.89
C ALA A 25 -9.98 7.57 1.84
N CYS A 26 -10.16 8.72 2.48
CA CYS A 26 -9.12 9.74 2.62
C CYS A 26 -8.16 9.39 3.78
N GLN A 27 -8.71 9.13 4.95
CA GLN A 27 -7.94 8.92 6.18
C GLN A 27 -8.65 7.95 7.12
N SER A 28 -8.18 6.73 7.21
CA SER A 28 -8.67 5.79 8.21
C SER A 28 -8.35 6.26 9.62
N LEU A 29 -9.31 6.16 10.52
CA LEU A 29 -9.09 6.42 11.94
C LEU A 29 -8.05 5.46 12.53
N ARG A 30 -7.30 5.94 13.50
CA ARG A 30 -6.29 5.13 14.19
C ARG A 30 -6.92 4.46 15.41
N PRO A 31 -7.00 3.12 15.47
CA PRO A 31 -7.47 2.45 16.66
C PRO A 31 -6.52 2.70 17.85
N GLN A 32 -7.03 2.71 19.06
CA GLN A 32 -6.26 3.01 20.27
C GLN A 32 -4.97 2.16 20.39
N PRO A 33 -4.97 0.85 20.09
CA PRO A 33 -3.72 0.06 20.13
C PRO A 33 -2.61 0.57 19.21
N VAL A 34 -2.95 1.21 18.07
CA VAL A 34 -1.96 1.82 17.17
C VAL A 34 -1.37 3.08 17.80
N ILE A 35 -2.20 3.90 18.43
CA ILE A 35 -1.78 5.11 19.14
C ILE A 35 -0.85 4.72 20.31
N ASP A 36 -1.24 3.70 21.08
CA ASP A 36 -0.45 3.20 22.21
C ASP A 36 0.91 2.62 21.75
N ALA A 37 0.94 1.87 20.65
CA ALA A 37 2.17 1.35 20.08
C ALA A 37 3.12 2.47 19.62
N LEU A 38 2.58 3.54 19.05
CA LEU A 38 3.38 4.71 18.66
C LEU A 38 3.94 5.44 19.89
N ASN A 39 3.13 5.61 20.91
CA ASN A 39 3.56 6.18 22.19
C ASN A 39 4.65 5.34 22.86
N ALA A 40 4.51 4.01 22.88
CA ALA A 40 5.51 3.09 23.41
C ALA A 40 6.82 3.19 22.62
N TYR A 41 6.78 3.27 21.30
CA TYR A 41 7.99 3.49 20.50
C TYR A 41 8.73 4.75 20.95
N TYR A 42 8.05 5.89 21.02
CA TYR A 42 8.71 7.15 21.38
C TYR A 42 9.23 7.18 22.82
N LYS A 43 8.55 6.53 23.76
CA LYS A 43 8.90 6.58 25.18
C LYS A 43 9.90 5.51 25.63
N GLU A 44 9.88 4.33 24.99
CA GLU A 44 10.54 3.16 25.52
C GLU A 44 11.71 2.67 24.67
N PHE A 45 11.69 2.86 23.33
CA PHE A 45 12.72 2.32 22.44
C PHE A 45 12.93 3.13 21.16
N ASN A 46 12.72 4.46 21.24
CA ASN A 46 12.93 5.35 20.09
C ASN A 46 14.41 5.32 19.66
N SER A 47 14.68 4.57 18.60
CA SER A 47 16.04 4.42 18.06
C SER A 47 16.05 4.05 16.60
N CYS A 48 17.20 4.29 15.93
CA CYS A 48 17.46 3.71 14.63
C CYS A 48 17.59 2.19 14.74
N GLY A 49 17.10 1.48 13.75
CA GLY A 49 17.38 0.07 13.53
C GLY A 49 18.61 -0.19 12.65
N GLU A 50 18.87 -1.45 12.35
CA GLU A 50 19.87 -2.01 11.41
C GLU A 50 21.34 -1.72 11.72
N ARG A 51 21.70 -0.50 12.14
CA ARG A 51 23.10 -0.07 12.31
C ARG A 51 23.53 0.00 13.77
N VAL A 52 22.62 -0.11 14.70
CA VAL A 52 22.89 0.08 16.12
C VAL A 52 22.75 -1.23 16.90
N LYS A 53 23.73 -1.51 17.77
CA LYS A 53 23.80 -2.77 18.53
C LYS A 53 23.34 -2.66 19.98
N TYR A 54 22.89 -1.49 20.42
CA TYR A 54 22.35 -1.32 21.76
C TYR A 54 20.89 -1.82 21.87
N LYS A 55 20.42 -1.96 23.10
CA LYS A 55 19.13 -2.62 23.42
C LYS A 55 17.96 -2.10 22.60
N TRP A 56 17.79 -0.78 22.50
CA TRP A 56 16.64 -0.19 21.79
C TRP A 56 16.67 -0.44 20.29
N GLY A 57 17.86 -0.37 19.67
CA GLY A 57 18.03 -0.70 18.26
C GLY A 57 17.62 -2.13 17.94
N ARG A 58 18.01 -3.09 18.80
CA ARG A 58 17.58 -4.48 18.64
C ARG A 58 16.07 -4.65 18.76
N ILE A 59 15.43 -3.97 19.74
CA ILE A 59 13.97 -3.99 19.88
C ILE A 59 13.30 -3.45 18.62
N THR A 60 13.81 -2.35 18.06
CA THR A 60 13.29 -1.79 16.81
C THR A 60 13.41 -2.77 15.65
N ASP A 61 14.58 -3.40 15.47
CA ASP A 61 14.81 -4.39 14.40
C ASP A 61 13.89 -5.60 14.54
N GLU A 62 13.76 -6.14 15.75
CA GLU A 62 12.89 -7.28 16.04
C GLU A 62 11.43 -6.97 15.72
N LYS A 63 10.94 -5.77 16.09
CA LYS A 63 9.56 -5.34 15.77
C LYS A 63 9.34 -5.14 14.28
N VAL A 64 10.29 -4.53 13.58
CA VAL A 64 10.21 -4.35 12.12
C VAL A 64 10.19 -5.71 11.42
N GLN A 65 11.09 -6.63 11.79
CA GLN A 65 11.13 -7.95 11.19
C GLN A 65 9.86 -8.76 11.50
N ALA A 66 9.42 -8.77 12.75
CA ALA A 66 8.17 -9.43 13.13
C ALA A 66 6.95 -8.89 12.36
N THR A 67 6.95 -7.60 12.00
CA THR A 67 5.89 -7.01 11.19
C THR A 67 5.98 -7.50 9.75
N ARG A 68 7.18 -7.56 9.14
CA ARG A 68 7.38 -8.15 7.81
C ARG A 68 6.87 -9.59 7.75
N ASP A 69 7.23 -10.40 8.75
CA ASP A 69 6.81 -11.80 8.84
C ASP A 69 5.29 -11.93 8.97
N ARG A 70 4.65 -11.07 9.77
CA ARG A 70 3.19 -11.05 9.90
C ARG A 70 2.49 -10.72 8.59
N VAL A 71 3.01 -9.75 7.81
CA VAL A 71 2.45 -9.40 6.50
C VAL A 71 2.54 -10.59 5.55
N LEU A 72 3.72 -11.22 5.43
CA LEU A 72 3.89 -12.39 4.57
C LEU A 72 2.98 -13.55 4.98
N ASN A 73 2.91 -13.84 6.28
CA ASN A 73 2.04 -14.91 6.82
C ASN A 73 0.55 -14.62 6.57
N TYR A 74 0.12 -13.37 6.76
CA TYR A 74 -1.26 -12.95 6.49
C TYR A 74 -1.64 -13.15 5.01
N LEU A 75 -0.74 -12.79 4.11
CA LEU A 75 -0.90 -12.97 2.67
C LEU A 75 -0.61 -14.40 2.19
N LYS A 76 -0.22 -15.31 3.11
CA LYS A 76 0.19 -16.70 2.79
C LYS A 76 1.32 -16.79 1.77
N LEU A 77 2.22 -15.81 1.79
CA LEU A 77 3.39 -15.75 0.93
C LEU A 77 4.60 -16.42 1.58
N LYS A 78 5.44 -17.04 0.77
CA LYS A 78 6.64 -17.73 1.27
C LYS A 78 7.78 -16.73 1.48
N HIS A 79 8.36 -16.70 2.68
CA HIS A 79 9.45 -15.81 3.05
C HIS A 79 10.70 -15.92 2.15
N ARG A 80 10.91 -17.04 1.48
CA ARG A 80 12.04 -17.23 0.54
C ARG A 80 11.82 -16.54 -0.81
N ASP A 81 10.55 -16.31 -1.19
CA ASP A 81 10.18 -15.85 -2.52
C ASP A 81 9.72 -14.38 -2.53
N TYR A 82 9.46 -13.81 -1.34
CA TYR A 82 8.88 -12.48 -1.19
C TYR A 82 9.55 -11.67 -0.09
N PHE A 83 9.61 -10.37 -0.29
CA PHE A 83 10.11 -9.40 0.67
C PHE A 83 9.06 -8.31 0.93
N VAL A 84 9.05 -7.79 2.15
CA VAL A 84 8.22 -6.65 2.53
C VAL A 84 9.12 -5.43 2.73
N SER A 85 8.85 -4.38 1.98
CA SER A 85 9.49 -3.07 2.16
C SER A 85 8.45 -2.05 2.61
N PHE A 86 8.77 -1.28 3.64
CA PHE A 86 7.92 -0.19 4.09
C PHE A 86 8.27 1.09 3.34
N THR A 87 7.27 1.82 2.91
CA THR A 87 7.40 3.13 2.27
C THR A 87 6.59 4.17 3.03
N LEU A 88 6.82 5.45 2.77
CA LEU A 88 6.12 6.55 3.42
C LEU A 88 4.60 6.49 3.20
N ASN A 89 4.20 6.12 1.99
CA ASN A 89 2.81 5.93 1.57
C ASN A 89 2.78 5.25 0.19
N THR A 90 1.59 4.93 -0.30
CA THR A 90 1.38 4.28 -1.60
C THR A 90 1.91 5.11 -2.76
N THR A 91 1.70 6.43 -2.76
CA THR A 91 2.22 7.33 -3.80
C THR A 91 3.73 7.23 -3.92
N TYR A 92 4.44 7.28 -2.78
CA TYR A 92 5.90 7.13 -2.75
C TYR A 92 6.33 5.74 -3.26
N GLY A 93 5.67 4.69 -2.78
CA GLY A 93 5.97 3.31 -3.19
C GLY A 93 5.81 3.10 -4.70
N LEU A 94 4.70 3.55 -5.28
CA LEU A 94 4.43 3.47 -6.72
C LEU A 94 5.48 4.24 -7.54
N ASN A 95 5.78 5.47 -7.16
CA ASN A 95 6.79 6.26 -7.85
C ASN A 95 8.18 5.63 -7.72
N LEU A 96 8.54 5.09 -6.55
CA LEU A 96 9.80 4.39 -6.36
C LEU A 96 9.93 3.20 -7.31
N ILE A 97 8.91 2.34 -7.36
CA ILE A 97 8.90 1.16 -8.25
C ILE A 97 9.01 1.59 -9.71
N LEU A 98 8.13 2.47 -10.18
CA LEU A 98 8.09 2.88 -11.58
C LEU A 98 9.34 3.67 -11.98
N SER A 99 9.94 4.46 -11.09
CA SER A 99 11.16 5.20 -11.39
C SER A 99 12.39 4.31 -11.59
N GLN A 100 12.44 3.16 -10.90
CA GLN A 100 13.56 2.21 -10.95
C GLN A 100 13.32 1.07 -11.94
N PHE A 101 12.08 0.85 -12.37
CA PHE A 101 11.75 -0.23 -13.29
C PHE A 101 12.29 0.06 -14.70
N ASN A 102 13.02 -0.91 -15.27
CA ASN A 102 13.50 -0.83 -16.64
C ASN A 102 12.58 -1.66 -17.57
N PRO A 103 11.69 -1.02 -18.33
CA PRO A 103 10.74 -1.71 -19.17
C PRO A 103 11.41 -2.48 -20.33
N THR A 104 12.54 -2.00 -20.82
CA THR A 104 13.27 -2.64 -21.94
C THR A 104 13.78 -4.03 -21.54
N LEU A 105 14.35 -4.17 -20.34
CA LEU A 105 14.83 -5.47 -19.85
C LEU A 105 13.71 -6.48 -19.65
N ALA A 106 12.50 -6.00 -19.31
CA ALA A 106 11.32 -6.84 -19.13
C ALA A 106 10.49 -7.04 -20.41
N GLY A 107 10.92 -6.48 -21.55
CA GLY A 107 10.19 -6.56 -22.82
C GLY A 107 8.83 -5.84 -22.79
N ILE A 108 8.65 -4.85 -21.90
CA ILE A 108 7.42 -4.07 -21.76
C ILE A 108 7.30 -3.06 -22.90
N LYS A 109 6.13 -3.00 -23.51
CA LYS A 109 5.82 -2.11 -24.64
C LYS A 109 4.85 -1.01 -24.29
N GLN A 110 4.03 -1.19 -23.24
CA GLN A 110 3.01 -0.25 -22.83
C GLN A 110 2.78 -0.28 -21.31
N VAL A 111 2.17 0.79 -20.81
CA VAL A 111 1.67 0.86 -19.44
C VAL A 111 0.15 1.02 -19.46
N VAL A 112 -0.54 0.22 -18.67
CA VAL A 112 -2.00 0.16 -18.60
C VAL A 112 -2.45 0.63 -17.22
N THR A 113 -3.50 1.42 -17.19
CA THR A 113 -4.19 1.88 -15.98
C THR A 113 -5.68 2.03 -16.27
N SER A 114 -6.51 2.31 -15.29
CA SER A 114 -7.93 2.59 -15.51
C SER A 114 -8.27 4.08 -15.37
N ASP A 115 -9.48 4.46 -15.77
CA ASP A 115 -9.98 5.84 -15.62
C ASP A 115 -10.54 6.14 -14.22
N ILE A 116 -10.65 5.11 -13.36
CA ILE A 116 -11.14 5.22 -11.98
C ILE A 116 -10.04 5.30 -10.94
N GLU A 117 -8.80 5.40 -11.37
CA GLU A 117 -7.65 5.39 -10.49
C GLU A 117 -7.55 6.63 -9.61
N HIS A 118 -7.08 6.43 -8.40
CA HIS A 118 -6.58 7.55 -7.60
C HIS A 118 -5.47 8.31 -8.35
N ASN A 119 -5.30 9.60 -8.08
CA ASN A 119 -4.26 10.42 -8.72
C ASN A 119 -2.85 9.82 -8.64
N SER A 120 -2.54 9.07 -7.59
CA SER A 120 -1.21 8.45 -7.43
C SER A 120 -0.85 7.48 -8.55
N PRO A 121 -1.60 6.39 -8.83
CA PRO A 121 -1.33 5.53 -9.98
C PRO A 121 -1.55 6.25 -11.31
N PHE A 122 -2.57 7.09 -11.43
CA PHE A 122 -2.89 7.77 -12.68
C PHE A 122 -1.74 8.67 -13.17
N LEU A 123 -1.21 9.54 -12.30
CA LEU A 123 -0.13 10.46 -12.64
C LEU A 123 1.23 9.75 -12.76
N SER A 124 1.50 8.75 -11.93
CA SER A 124 2.75 8.00 -12.01
C SER A 124 2.87 7.19 -13.30
N THR A 125 1.77 6.67 -13.83
CA THR A 125 1.75 5.99 -15.13
C THR A 125 1.97 6.95 -16.31
N ILE A 126 1.49 8.19 -16.23
CA ILE A 126 1.80 9.24 -17.22
C ILE A 126 3.31 9.53 -17.22
N ALA A 127 3.89 9.76 -16.04
CA ALA A 127 5.31 10.07 -15.92
C ALA A 127 6.19 8.91 -16.43
N PHE A 128 5.82 7.68 -16.09
CA PHE A 128 6.52 6.47 -16.54
C PHE A 128 6.45 6.30 -18.06
N ALA A 129 5.26 6.40 -18.66
CA ALA A 129 5.08 6.30 -20.10
C ALA A 129 5.91 7.36 -20.85
N LYS A 130 5.87 8.61 -20.38
CA LYS A 130 6.66 9.72 -20.96
C LYS A 130 8.16 9.46 -20.87
N LYS A 131 8.65 9.05 -19.69
CA LYS A 131 10.07 8.79 -19.45
C LYS A 131 10.63 7.72 -20.39
N HIS A 132 9.86 6.66 -20.62
CA HIS A 132 10.31 5.50 -21.39
C HIS A 132 9.76 5.45 -22.81
N GLN A 133 9.06 6.48 -23.26
CA GLN A 133 8.43 6.57 -24.60
C GLN A 133 7.51 5.39 -24.91
N LEU A 134 6.75 4.94 -23.88
CA LEU A 134 5.81 3.84 -24.00
C LEU A 134 4.41 4.36 -24.31
N GLN A 135 3.62 3.54 -24.98
CA GLN A 135 2.18 3.79 -25.09
C GLN A 135 1.53 3.70 -23.70
N ARG A 136 0.68 4.66 -23.36
CA ARG A 136 -0.17 4.59 -22.17
C ARG A 136 -1.59 4.25 -22.59
N ILE A 137 -2.14 3.20 -22.03
CA ILE A 137 -3.51 2.75 -22.26
C ILE A 137 -4.31 3.01 -20.97
N VAL A 138 -5.47 3.64 -21.11
CA VAL A 138 -6.41 3.85 -20.02
C VAL A 138 -7.66 3.04 -20.34
N ILE A 139 -7.93 2.02 -19.52
CA ILE A 139 -9.12 1.18 -19.66
C ILE A 139 -10.29 1.92 -19.00
N SER A 140 -11.38 2.07 -19.75
CA SER A 140 -12.58 2.70 -19.22
C SER A 140 -13.39 1.73 -18.36
N ARG A 141 -14.01 2.29 -17.33
CA ARG A 141 -14.93 1.58 -16.45
C ARG A 141 -16.23 1.23 -17.19
N ASN A 142 -16.74 0.04 -16.94
CA ASN A 142 -18.07 -0.37 -17.34
C ASN A 142 -19.17 0.37 -16.53
N PRO A 143 -20.42 0.38 -17.02
CA PRO A 143 -21.53 0.98 -16.26
C PRO A 143 -21.78 0.41 -14.87
N ASP A 144 -21.40 -0.84 -14.64
CA ASP A 144 -21.50 -1.52 -13.34
C ASP A 144 -20.31 -1.24 -12.39
N GLY A 145 -19.36 -0.40 -12.83
CA GLY A 145 -18.16 -0.05 -12.06
C GLY A 145 -16.96 -0.98 -12.28
N SER A 146 -17.13 -2.11 -12.93
CA SER A 146 -16.02 -3.05 -13.20
C SER A 146 -15.08 -2.53 -14.30
N VAL A 147 -13.86 -3.08 -14.31
CA VAL A 147 -12.87 -2.85 -15.37
C VAL A 147 -12.69 -4.14 -16.16
N ASN A 148 -12.74 -4.07 -17.49
CA ASN A 148 -12.51 -5.25 -18.32
C ASN A 148 -11.02 -5.56 -18.44
N LEU A 149 -10.56 -6.60 -17.74
CA LEU A 149 -9.17 -7.03 -17.74
C LEU A 149 -8.76 -7.72 -19.05
N ASP A 150 -9.71 -8.16 -19.88
CA ASP A 150 -9.43 -8.79 -21.18
C ASP A 150 -8.90 -7.78 -22.20
N ASP A 151 -9.13 -6.47 -21.95
CA ASP A 151 -8.59 -5.38 -22.78
C ASP A 151 -7.11 -5.08 -22.51
N ILE A 152 -6.47 -5.79 -21.58
CA ILE A 152 -5.06 -5.59 -21.26
C ILE A 152 -4.18 -6.32 -22.28
N PRO A 153 -3.41 -5.58 -23.10
CA PRO A 153 -2.54 -6.20 -24.08
C PRO A 153 -1.36 -6.96 -23.40
N SER A 154 -0.84 -7.96 -24.08
CA SER A 154 0.38 -8.62 -23.65
C SER A 154 1.57 -7.64 -23.59
N HIS A 155 2.60 -7.98 -22.82
CA HIS A 155 3.78 -7.12 -22.61
C HIS A 155 3.46 -5.74 -22.00
N SER A 156 2.48 -5.69 -21.12
CA SER A 156 2.09 -4.49 -20.39
C SER A 156 2.61 -4.51 -18.95
N ILE A 157 2.98 -3.34 -18.43
CA ILE A 157 2.96 -3.09 -17.00
C ILE A 157 1.58 -2.54 -16.64
N VAL A 158 0.95 -3.11 -15.64
CA VAL A 158 -0.42 -2.79 -15.24
C VAL A 158 -0.41 -2.18 -13.85
N VAL A 159 -1.07 -1.06 -13.69
CA VAL A 159 -1.20 -0.34 -12.40
C VAL A 159 -2.66 -0.03 -12.18
N LEU A 160 -3.29 -0.79 -11.29
CA LEU A 160 -4.72 -0.70 -10.99
C LEU A 160 -4.92 -0.67 -9.47
N ASN A 161 -5.94 0.06 -9.01
CA ASN A 161 -6.46 -0.07 -7.66
C ASN A 161 -7.48 -1.22 -7.59
N ASP A 162 -7.50 -1.92 -6.47
CA ASP A 162 -8.49 -2.96 -6.19
C ASP A 162 -9.86 -2.38 -5.80
N ALA A 163 -9.85 -1.18 -5.20
CA ALA A 163 -11.05 -0.46 -4.83
C ALA A 163 -10.92 1.02 -5.14
N SER A 164 -11.96 1.62 -5.69
CA SER A 164 -12.02 3.05 -5.95
C SER A 164 -12.16 3.83 -4.63
N ASN A 165 -11.44 4.95 -4.51
CA ASN A 165 -11.58 5.86 -3.38
C ASN A 165 -12.79 6.81 -3.51
N ILE A 166 -13.56 6.71 -4.58
CA ILE A 166 -14.73 7.56 -4.87
C ILE A 166 -16.01 6.79 -4.55
N ASP A 167 -16.12 5.57 -5.03
CA ASP A 167 -17.36 4.80 -5.00
C ASP A 167 -17.19 3.34 -4.49
N GLY A 168 -15.98 2.95 -4.12
CA GLY A 168 -15.68 1.65 -3.51
C GLY A 168 -15.30 0.55 -4.48
#